data_5b514280c9ff857a2b486afa6d823709
#
_entry.id   5b514280c9ff857a2b486afa6d823709
#
_cell.length_a   1.000
_cell.length_b   1.000
_cell.length_c   1.000
_cell.angle_alpha   90.00
_cell.angle_beta   90.00
_cell.angle_gamma   90.00
#
_symmetry.space_group_name_H-M   'P 1'
#
loop_
_entity.id
_entity.type
_entity.pdbx_description
1 polymer ?
#
loop_
_entity_poly.entity_id
_entity_poly.type
_entity_poly.pdbx_seq_one_letter_code
_entity_poly.pdbx_strand_id
1 'polypeptide(L)'
;MSYESPGTRLRRLWAQLSPLPGGKWIFSKLLGLMVPYTGRLGPTVLHFEPGHVRAQLTERRSVRNHLRSVHAMALANVGELATGLAVLGAMPSTVRGILTGYSITYTKKARGVLIAESKCAIPEVTDS
;
A
#
# COMPACT_ATOMS: atom_id res chain seq x y z
N MET A 1 -6.37 28.00 4.26
CA MET A 1 -6.26 26.57 4.58
C MET A 1 -4.89 26.07 4.16
N SER A 2 -4.17 25.48 5.09
CA SER A 2 -2.90 24.87 4.76
C SER A 2 -3.13 23.61 3.92
N TYR A 3 -2.31 23.42 2.92
CA TYR A 3 -2.32 22.22 2.11
C TYR A 3 -1.91 21.01 2.97
N GLU A 4 -2.73 19.98 2.92
CA GLU A 4 -2.46 18.73 3.60
C GLU A 4 -2.10 17.67 2.58
N SER A 5 -0.92 17.05 2.71
CA SER A 5 -0.48 16.03 1.78
C SER A 5 -1.35 14.76 1.87
N PRO A 6 -1.45 13.97 0.79
CA PRO A 6 -2.15 12.70 0.84
C PRO A 6 -1.63 11.78 1.94
N GLY A 7 -0.32 11.76 2.17
CA GLY A 7 0.28 10.94 3.22
C GLY A 7 -0.18 11.34 4.62
N THR A 8 -0.28 12.64 4.88
CA THR A 8 -0.78 13.15 6.16
C THR A 8 -2.24 12.77 6.38
N ARG A 9 -3.07 12.91 5.35
CA ARG A 9 -4.48 12.52 5.42
C ARG A 9 -4.65 11.04 5.66
N LEU A 10 -3.88 10.21 4.97
CA LEU A 10 -3.94 8.75 5.13
C LEU A 10 -3.49 8.31 6.52
N ARG A 11 -2.43 8.90 7.06
CA ARG A 11 -1.98 8.60 8.42
C ARG A 11 -3.03 8.97 9.46
N ARG A 12 -3.70 10.11 9.27
CA ARG A 12 -4.77 10.54 10.18
C ARG A 12 -5.96 9.58 10.11
N LEU A 13 -6.39 9.20 8.91
CA LEU A 13 -7.46 8.22 8.74
C LEU A 13 -7.11 6.89 9.39
N TRP A 14 -5.89 6.42 9.20
CA TRP A 14 -5.43 5.18 9.80
C TRP A 14 -5.47 5.26 11.33
N ALA A 15 -4.98 6.36 11.90
CA ALA A 15 -4.99 6.56 13.34
C ALA A 15 -6.41 6.56 13.92
N GLN A 16 -7.38 7.08 13.17
CA GLN A 16 -8.77 7.13 13.59
C GLN A 16 -9.49 5.80 13.42
N LEU A 17 -9.20 5.06 12.36
CA LEU A 17 -9.95 3.86 11.99
C LEU A 17 -9.32 2.57 12.51
N SER A 18 -7.99 2.48 12.55
CA SER A 18 -7.31 1.21 12.86
C SER A 18 -7.64 0.64 14.24
N PRO A 19 -7.88 1.44 15.31
CA PRO A 19 -8.25 0.87 16.61
C PRO A 19 -9.70 0.39 16.69
N LEU A 20 -10.53 0.73 15.70
CA LEU A 20 -11.94 0.36 15.71
C LEU A 20 -12.17 -1.02 15.11
N PRO A 21 -13.19 -1.79 15.57
CA PRO A 21 -13.55 -3.05 14.93
C PRO A 21 -13.90 -2.84 13.47
N GLY A 22 -13.24 -3.58 12.58
CA GLY A 22 -13.43 -3.42 11.13
C GLY A 22 -12.83 -2.15 10.54
N GLY A 23 -12.12 -1.35 11.34
CA GLY A 23 -11.56 -0.08 10.89
C GLY A 23 -10.47 -0.23 9.84
N LYS A 24 -9.66 -1.26 9.93
CA LYS A 24 -8.63 -1.55 8.91
C LYS A 24 -9.27 -1.89 7.56
N TRP A 25 -10.37 -2.63 7.58
CA TRP A 25 -11.13 -2.95 6.38
C TRP A 25 -11.73 -1.67 5.77
N ILE A 26 -12.32 -0.81 6.58
CA ILE A 26 -12.88 0.47 6.12
C ILE A 26 -11.80 1.35 5.51
N PHE A 27 -10.66 1.48 6.18
CA PHE A 27 -9.50 2.23 5.66
C PHE A 27 -9.09 1.71 4.28
N SER A 28 -8.99 0.37 4.15
CA SER A 28 -8.57 -0.27 2.90
C SER A 28 -9.57 -0.02 1.77
N LYS A 29 -10.86 -0.02 2.07
CA LYS A 29 -11.90 0.27 1.08
C LYS A 29 -11.86 1.74 0.64
N LEU A 30 -11.65 2.66 1.56
CA LEU A 30 -11.48 4.08 1.23
C LEU A 30 -10.24 4.30 0.37
N LEU A 31 -9.13 3.66 0.73
CA LEU A 31 -7.91 3.71 -0.07
C LEU A 31 -8.14 3.18 -1.47
N GLY A 32 -8.88 2.07 -1.60
CA GLY A 32 -9.23 1.49 -2.90
C GLY A 32 -10.07 2.40 -3.77
N LEU A 33 -10.91 3.24 -3.18
CA LEU A 33 -11.66 4.25 -3.92
C LEU A 33 -10.76 5.39 -4.40
N MET A 34 -9.73 5.73 -3.62
CA MET A 34 -8.76 6.77 -4.00
C MET A 34 -7.80 6.28 -5.07
N VAL A 35 -7.50 4.98 -5.10
CA VAL A 35 -6.59 4.34 -6.05
C VAL A 35 -7.36 3.20 -6.75
N PRO A 36 -8.13 3.50 -7.80
CA PRO A 36 -9.08 2.52 -8.36
C PRO A 36 -8.47 1.21 -8.84
N TYR A 37 -7.28 1.25 -9.43
CA TYR A 37 -6.62 0.03 -9.89
C TYR A 37 -6.32 -0.91 -8.72
N THR A 38 -5.73 -0.38 -7.65
CA THR A 38 -5.46 -1.15 -6.43
C THR A 38 -6.76 -1.61 -5.78
N GLY A 39 -7.80 -0.78 -5.80
CA GLY A 39 -9.09 -1.12 -5.24
C GLY A 39 -9.72 -2.36 -5.87
N ARG A 40 -9.49 -2.59 -7.16
CA ARG A 40 -9.99 -3.78 -7.86
C ARG A 40 -9.34 -5.06 -7.36
N LEU A 41 -8.11 -4.98 -6.87
CA LEU A 41 -7.40 -6.14 -6.31
C LEU A 41 -7.86 -6.44 -4.89
N GLY A 42 -8.42 -5.46 -4.19
CA GLY A 42 -9.00 -5.61 -2.87
C GLY A 42 -8.00 -5.92 -1.76
N PRO A 43 -6.81 -5.29 -1.73
CA PRO A 43 -5.87 -5.52 -0.64
C PRO A 43 -6.39 -4.93 0.66
N THR A 44 -5.98 -5.53 1.77
CA THR A 44 -6.27 -5.01 3.10
C THR A 44 -4.97 -4.53 3.75
N VAL A 45 -4.95 -3.28 4.19
CA VAL A 45 -3.81 -2.75 4.93
C VAL A 45 -3.91 -3.25 6.37
N LEU A 46 -2.89 -3.97 6.82
CA LEU A 46 -2.85 -4.55 8.16
C LEU A 46 -2.09 -3.68 9.14
N HIS A 47 -1.09 -2.94 8.65
CA HIS A 47 -0.25 -2.07 9.46
C HIS A 47 0.22 -0.90 8.61
N PHE A 48 0.17 0.29 9.16
CA PHE A 48 0.63 1.50 8.50
C PHE A 48 1.24 2.45 9.51
N GLU A 49 2.54 2.64 9.41
CA GLU A 49 3.27 3.68 10.13
C GLU A 49 4.33 4.27 9.20
N PRO A 50 4.88 5.45 9.53
CA PRO A 50 5.94 6.02 8.68
C PRO A 50 7.08 5.03 8.48
N GLY A 51 7.39 4.71 7.22
CA GLY A 51 8.48 3.80 6.86
C GLY A 51 8.19 2.32 7.02
N HIS A 52 6.99 1.91 7.47
CA HIS A 52 6.67 0.49 7.63
C HIS A 52 5.20 0.21 7.32
N VAL A 53 4.95 -0.65 6.36
CA VAL A 53 3.59 -1.04 5.93
C VAL A 53 3.51 -2.54 5.75
N ARG A 54 2.38 -3.12 6.15
CA ARG A 54 2.01 -4.49 5.81
C ARG A 54 0.65 -4.47 5.15
N ALA A 55 0.53 -5.15 4.03
CA ALA A 55 -0.72 -5.27 3.28
C ALA A 55 -0.96 -6.72 2.92
N GLN A 56 -2.22 -7.14 2.89
CA GLN A 56 -2.63 -8.50 2.60
C GLN A 56 -3.38 -8.53 1.28
N LEU A 57 -3.04 -9.49 0.44
CA LEU A 57 -3.79 -9.82 -0.77
C LEU A 57 -4.19 -11.29 -0.69
N THR A 58 -5.50 -11.56 -0.75
CA THR A 58 -6.01 -12.92 -0.72
C THR A 58 -6.21 -13.43 -2.15
N GLU A 59 -5.71 -14.64 -2.41
CA GLU A 59 -5.93 -15.29 -3.69
C GLU A 59 -7.42 -15.47 -3.92
N ARG A 60 -7.88 -15.06 -5.11
CA ARG A 60 -9.24 -15.24 -5.57
C ARG A 60 -9.24 -15.19 -7.10
N ARG A 61 -10.34 -15.63 -7.71
CA ARG A 61 -10.41 -15.74 -9.17
C ARG A 61 -9.99 -14.46 -9.91
N SER A 62 -10.39 -13.30 -9.42
CA SER A 62 -10.11 -12.02 -10.08
C SER A 62 -8.63 -11.62 -10.08
N VAL A 63 -7.79 -12.24 -9.25
CA VAL A 63 -6.35 -11.95 -9.19
C VAL A 63 -5.48 -13.12 -9.62
N ARG A 64 -6.10 -14.21 -10.07
CA ARG A 64 -5.37 -15.39 -10.55
C ARG A 64 -4.95 -15.26 -12.01
N ASN A 65 -3.83 -15.90 -12.34
CA ASN A 65 -3.42 -16.13 -13.72
C ASN A 65 -3.93 -17.50 -14.21
N HIS A 66 -3.58 -17.85 -15.46
CA HIS A 66 -3.95 -19.13 -16.07
C HIS A 66 -3.23 -20.34 -15.46
N LEU A 67 -2.25 -20.12 -14.59
CA LEU A 67 -1.49 -21.17 -13.91
C LEU A 67 -2.02 -21.45 -12.49
N ARG A 68 -3.19 -20.92 -12.14
CA ARG A 68 -3.84 -21.07 -10.83
C ARG A 68 -2.97 -20.52 -9.69
N SER A 69 -2.33 -19.41 -9.92
CA SER A 69 -1.60 -18.67 -8.90
C SER A 69 -1.92 -17.18 -9.04
N VAL A 70 -1.51 -16.38 -8.06
CA VAL A 70 -1.76 -14.95 -8.12
C VAL A 70 -0.95 -14.34 -9.27
N HIS A 71 -1.62 -13.52 -10.08
CA HIS A 71 -1.02 -12.90 -11.25
C HIS A 71 0.14 -12.00 -10.87
N ALA A 72 1.21 -12.05 -11.68
CA ALA A 72 2.41 -11.23 -11.47
C ALA A 72 2.09 -9.74 -11.32
N MET A 73 1.13 -9.23 -12.10
CA MET A 73 0.73 -7.82 -12.02
C MET A 73 0.04 -7.49 -10.70
N ALA A 74 -0.72 -8.44 -10.13
CA ALA A 74 -1.32 -8.25 -8.81
C ALA A 74 -0.26 -8.21 -7.72
N LEU A 75 0.76 -9.07 -7.81
CA LEU A 75 1.90 -9.05 -6.89
C LEU A 75 2.66 -7.74 -6.98
N ALA A 76 2.93 -7.27 -8.20
CA ALA A 76 3.61 -5.99 -8.42
C ALA A 76 2.81 -4.83 -7.81
N ASN A 77 1.50 -4.84 -7.98
CA ASN A 77 0.63 -3.77 -7.47
C ASN A 77 0.59 -3.76 -5.95
N VAL A 78 0.45 -4.90 -5.29
CA VAL A 78 0.42 -4.93 -3.83
C VAL A 78 1.79 -4.57 -3.24
N GLY A 79 2.87 -4.94 -3.92
CA GLY A 79 4.21 -4.52 -3.55
C GLY A 79 4.39 -3.01 -3.67
N GLU A 80 3.90 -2.43 -4.77
CA GLU A 80 3.90 -0.97 -4.96
C GLU A 80 3.06 -0.26 -3.91
N LEU A 81 1.90 -0.81 -3.57
CA LEU A 81 1.05 -0.24 -2.52
C LEU A 81 1.80 -0.19 -1.18
N ALA A 82 2.42 -1.30 -0.78
CA ALA A 82 3.13 -1.37 0.49
C ALA A 82 4.33 -0.41 0.52
N THR A 83 5.13 -0.39 -0.54
CA THR A 83 6.29 0.52 -0.62
C THR A 83 5.87 1.97 -0.74
N GLY A 84 4.86 2.25 -1.55
CA GLY A 84 4.34 3.60 -1.75
C GLY A 84 3.78 4.20 -0.48
N LEU A 85 2.99 3.42 0.27
CA LEU A 85 2.44 3.88 1.56
C LEU A 85 3.55 4.10 2.59
N ALA A 86 4.56 3.22 2.65
CA ALA A 86 5.66 3.37 3.59
C ALA A 86 6.43 4.67 3.34
N VAL A 87 6.74 4.96 2.08
CA VAL A 87 7.43 6.19 1.69
C VAL A 87 6.54 7.40 1.91
N LEU A 88 5.29 7.33 1.47
CA LEU A 88 4.33 8.43 1.59
C LEU A 88 4.08 8.80 3.05
N GLY A 89 3.95 7.78 3.91
CA GLY A 89 3.78 7.98 5.35
C GLY A 89 5.02 8.57 6.03
N ALA A 90 6.21 8.35 5.48
CA ALA A 90 7.47 8.86 6.02
C ALA A 90 7.83 10.25 5.49
N MET A 91 7.17 10.72 4.43
CA MET A 91 7.46 12.03 3.83
C MET A 91 6.90 13.18 4.66
N PRO A 92 7.61 14.31 4.73
CA PRO A 92 7.04 15.54 5.27
C PRO A 92 5.81 15.98 4.48
N SER A 93 4.89 16.69 5.13
CA SER A 93 3.65 17.16 4.52
C SER A 93 3.87 18.10 3.32
N THR A 94 5.06 18.68 3.20
CA THR A 94 5.42 19.60 2.12
C THR A 94 5.99 18.90 0.88
N VAL A 95 6.21 17.59 0.95
CA VAL A 95 6.87 16.82 -0.12
C VAL A 95 5.87 15.91 -0.80
N ARG A 96 5.91 15.88 -2.12
CA ARG A 96 5.15 14.92 -2.94
C ARG A 96 6.10 13.90 -3.53
N GLY A 97 5.65 12.66 -3.63
CA GLY A 97 6.41 11.61 -4.26
C GLY A 97 5.71 11.07 -5.48
N ILE A 98 6.48 10.71 -6.49
CA ILE A 98 6.00 10.01 -7.67
C ILE A 98 6.92 8.85 -7.99
N LEU A 99 6.34 7.71 -8.32
CA LEU A 99 7.10 6.54 -8.73
C LEU A 99 7.74 6.79 -10.10
N THR A 100 9.07 6.69 -10.17
CA THR A 100 9.82 6.84 -11.41
C THR A 100 10.32 5.51 -11.97
N GLY A 101 10.37 4.49 -11.13
CA GLY A 101 10.78 3.16 -11.58
C GLY A 101 10.88 2.20 -10.42
N TYR A 102 10.81 0.92 -10.73
CA TYR A 102 11.07 -0.15 -9.79
C TYR A 102 11.50 -1.40 -10.54
N SER A 103 12.08 -2.34 -9.83
CA SER A 103 12.37 -3.67 -10.36
C SER A 103 11.78 -4.72 -9.45
N ILE A 104 11.41 -5.86 -10.03
CA ILE A 104 10.79 -6.96 -9.30
C ILE A 104 11.33 -8.29 -9.81
N THR A 105 11.60 -9.21 -8.89
CA THR A 105 12.02 -10.58 -9.21
C THR A 105 10.99 -11.54 -8.62
N TYR A 106 10.45 -12.41 -9.47
CA TYR A 106 9.50 -13.43 -9.06
C TYR A 106 10.25 -14.74 -8.81
N THR A 107 10.24 -15.20 -7.58
CA THR A 107 11.04 -16.37 -7.17
C THR A 107 10.21 -17.61 -6.95
N LYS A 108 8.88 -17.47 -6.83
CA LYS A 108 8.00 -18.57 -6.45
C LYS A 108 6.57 -18.25 -6.87
N LYS A 109 5.78 -19.29 -7.18
CA LYS A 109 4.33 -19.14 -7.38
C LYS A 109 3.67 -18.67 -6.09
N ALA A 110 2.82 -17.67 -6.19
CA ALA A 110 2.11 -17.10 -5.05
C ALA A 110 0.68 -17.64 -4.99
N ARG A 111 0.32 -18.20 -3.86
CA ARG A 111 -1.02 -18.76 -3.61
C ARG A 111 -1.48 -18.43 -2.20
N GLY A 112 -2.80 -18.45 -1.99
CA GLY A 112 -3.41 -18.28 -0.69
C GLY A 112 -3.43 -16.84 -0.23
N VAL A 113 -3.16 -16.64 1.04
CA VAL A 113 -3.07 -15.30 1.65
C VAL A 113 -1.64 -14.83 1.57
N LEU A 114 -1.44 -13.68 0.93
CA LEU A 114 -0.12 -13.12 0.71
C LEU A 114 0.03 -11.84 1.53
N ILE A 115 1.18 -11.69 2.16
CA ILE A 115 1.53 -10.49 2.93
C ILE A 115 2.66 -9.77 2.21
N ALA A 116 2.42 -8.52 1.87
CA ALA A 116 3.47 -7.61 1.40
C ALA A 116 3.90 -6.75 2.57
N GLU A 117 5.18 -6.78 2.89
CA GLU A 117 5.75 -5.95 3.93
C GLU A 117 6.82 -5.06 3.34
N SER A 118 6.76 -3.78 3.68
CA SER A 118 7.74 -2.78 3.25
C SER A 118 8.29 -2.05 4.45
N LYS A 119 9.59 -1.88 4.45
CA LYS A 119 10.30 -1.03 5.41
C LYS A 119 11.20 -0.10 4.63
N CYS A 120 11.21 1.17 4.99
CA CYS A 120 12.12 2.14 4.39
C CYS A 120 12.65 3.09 5.46
N ALA A 121 13.84 3.63 5.20
CA ALA A 121 14.36 4.71 6.04
C ALA A 121 13.52 5.96 5.83
N ILE A 122 13.32 6.74 6.89
CA ILE A 122 12.66 8.06 6.76
C ILE A 122 13.60 8.95 5.96
N PRO A 123 13.14 9.46 4.79
CA PRO A 123 14.02 10.25 3.93
C PRO A 123 14.36 11.59 4.56
N GLU A 124 15.62 11.99 4.43
CA GLU A 124 16.02 13.37 4.72
C GLU A 124 15.64 14.22 3.52
N VAL A 125 14.96 15.33 3.79
CA VAL A 125 14.60 16.27 2.75
C VAL A 125 15.68 17.36 2.71
N THR A 126 16.41 17.39 1.60
CA THR A 126 17.37 18.47 1.35
C THR A 126 16.76 19.43 0.35
N ASP A 127 16.84 20.72 0.63
CA ASP A 127 16.47 21.73 -0.35
C ASP A 127 17.46 21.68 -1.52
N SER A 128 16.94 21.41 -2.68
CA SER A 128 17.74 21.40 -3.90
C SER A 128 17.52 22.68 -4.70
#